data_76e072807b30af76fbdc28f1fcaa5b78
#
_entry.id   76e072807b30af76fbdc28f1fcaa5b78
#
_cell.length_a   1.000
_cell.length_b   1.000
_cell.length_c   1.000
_cell.angle_alpha   90.00
_cell.angle_beta   90.00
_cell.angle_gamma   90.00
#
_symmetry.space_group_name_H-M   'P 1'
#
loop_
_entity.id
_entity.type
_entity.pdbx_description
1 polymer ?
#
loop_
_entity_poly.entity_id
_entity_poly.type
_entity_poly.pdbx_seq_one_letter_code
_entity_poly.pdbx_strand_id
1 'polypeptide(L)'
;MAYTVEMTQKYPDRLIGCFVYNPRCGPENGAEAIEFYAKEHGFKMVQLQANMHAYRPDRALDWLRPALRKCADLGLLVKLHTGDGPYSIPSEWYPLIREFPSVNFIMAHFGVQTGGVYCFEPYQMTLDTPNVYCESSWCLQSRIVEFAKVLPTHKILYGSDTPPNEPGMWLRLLEVLCHEPPQGLNLDEDTLEDYLGNNLARMIGIEPTARPKSVEEAQAYLKHHAGVSQKHAANATQAAYAGAR
;
A
#
# COMPACT_ATOMS: atom_id res chain seq x y z
N MET A 1 -11.17 -5.20 11.64
CA MET A 1 -9.91 -4.71 12.25
C MET A 1 -9.33 -5.68 13.30
N ALA A 2 -10.13 -6.35 14.16
CA ALA A 2 -9.58 -7.28 15.18
C ALA A 2 -8.63 -8.34 14.59
N TYR A 3 -9.02 -9.00 13.50
CA TYR A 3 -8.16 -9.98 12.82
C TYR A 3 -6.85 -9.36 12.29
N THR A 4 -6.88 -8.13 11.77
CA THR A 4 -5.67 -7.46 11.31
C THR A 4 -4.70 -7.21 12.46
N VAL A 5 -5.21 -6.76 13.61
CA VAL A 5 -4.41 -6.56 14.84
C VAL A 5 -3.82 -7.89 15.30
N GLU A 6 -4.63 -8.94 15.39
CA GLU A 6 -4.15 -10.28 15.77
C GLU A 6 -3.00 -10.75 14.87
N MET A 7 -3.16 -10.61 13.54
CA MET A 7 -2.17 -11.07 12.59
C MET A 7 -0.88 -10.23 12.61
N THR A 8 -0.97 -8.92 12.75
CA THR A 8 0.22 -8.05 12.87
C THR A 8 0.96 -8.27 14.18
N GLN A 9 0.26 -8.58 15.27
CA GLN A 9 0.89 -8.96 16.53
C GLN A 9 1.55 -10.35 16.48
N LYS A 10 0.93 -11.28 15.73
CA LYS A 10 1.45 -12.64 15.56
C LYS A 10 2.69 -12.69 14.64
N TYR A 11 2.76 -11.80 13.66
CA TYR A 11 3.83 -11.75 12.66
C TYR A 11 4.38 -10.32 12.51
N PRO A 12 4.94 -9.72 13.57
CA PRO A 12 5.34 -8.31 13.59
C PRO A 12 6.54 -8.01 12.68
N ASP A 13 7.32 -9.02 12.33
CA ASP A 13 8.44 -8.99 11.38
C ASP A 13 8.02 -9.15 9.91
N ARG A 14 6.75 -9.45 9.64
CA ARG A 14 6.23 -9.79 8.32
C ARG A 14 5.05 -8.93 7.88
N LEU A 15 4.27 -8.44 8.83
CA LEU A 15 3.01 -7.76 8.55
C LEU A 15 2.98 -6.37 9.20
N ILE A 16 2.56 -5.39 8.42
CA ILE A 16 2.31 -4.03 8.88
C ILE A 16 0.83 -3.74 8.68
N GLY A 17 0.20 -3.16 9.69
CA GLY A 17 -1.23 -2.91 9.67
C GLY A 17 -1.61 -1.70 8.81
N CYS A 18 -2.76 -1.83 8.15
CA CYS A 18 -3.46 -0.76 7.47
C CYS A 18 -4.89 -0.65 8.03
N PHE A 19 -5.29 0.55 8.40
CA PHE A 19 -6.63 0.81 8.91
C PHE A 19 -7.57 1.19 7.76
N VAL A 20 -8.65 0.41 7.55
CA VAL A 20 -9.68 0.76 6.55
C VAL A 20 -10.69 1.70 7.21
N TYR A 21 -10.72 2.94 6.79
CA TYR A 21 -11.62 3.97 7.30
C TYR A 21 -12.90 4.06 6.49
N ASN A 22 -14.03 3.99 7.20
CA ASN A 22 -15.35 4.28 6.65
C ASN A 22 -15.87 5.63 7.17
N PRO A 23 -15.93 6.68 6.35
CA PRO A 23 -16.36 8.02 6.79
C PRO A 23 -17.83 8.08 7.23
N ARG A 24 -18.66 7.09 6.87
CA ARG A 24 -20.04 7.00 7.32
C ARG A 24 -20.20 6.64 8.79
N CYS A 25 -19.11 6.16 9.44
CA CYS A 25 -19.09 5.90 10.89
C CYS A 25 -18.92 7.17 11.74
N GLY A 26 -18.89 8.34 11.11
CA GLY A 26 -18.66 9.64 11.73
C GLY A 26 -17.21 10.10 11.62
N PRO A 27 -16.98 11.37 11.23
CA PRO A 27 -15.65 11.88 10.98
C PRO A 27 -14.76 11.94 12.23
N GLU A 28 -15.29 12.31 13.37
CA GLU A 28 -14.54 12.41 14.64
C GLU A 28 -14.14 11.01 15.16
N ASN A 29 -15.09 10.07 15.19
CA ASN A 29 -14.82 8.68 15.57
C ASN A 29 -13.76 8.04 14.68
N GLY A 30 -13.72 8.41 13.39
CA GLY A 30 -12.71 7.95 12.46
C GLY A 30 -11.32 8.45 12.79
N ALA A 31 -11.16 9.72 13.11
CA ALA A 31 -9.89 10.32 13.51
C ALA A 31 -9.34 9.70 14.80
N GLU A 32 -10.19 9.46 15.80
CA GLU A 32 -9.83 8.78 17.06
C GLU A 32 -9.39 7.32 16.80
N ALA A 33 -10.13 6.59 15.96
CA ALA A 33 -9.78 5.21 15.61
C ALA A 33 -8.44 5.15 14.85
N ILE A 34 -8.18 6.06 13.92
CA ILE A 34 -6.88 6.15 13.22
C ILE A 34 -5.75 6.36 14.22
N GLU A 35 -5.91 7.28 15.16
CA GLU A 35 -4.91 7.54 16.21
C GLU A 35 -4.68 6.30 17.08
N PHE A 36 -5.74 5.62 17.49
CA PHE A 36 -5.67 4.40 18.30
C PHE A 36 -4.87 3.31 17.55
N TYR A 37 -5.24 2.97 16.32
CA TYR A 37 -4.54 1.92 15.58
C TYR A 37 -3.09 2.28 15.24
N ALA A 38 -2.80 3.56 15.00
CA ALA A 38 -1.44 4.01 14.75
C ALA A 38 -0.56 3.92 16.01
N LYS A 39 -1.06 4.39 17.16
CA LYS A 39 -0.27 4.46 18.40
C LYS A 39 -0.18 3.13 19.13
N GLU A 40 -1.32 2.41 19.26
CA GLU A 40 -1.38 1.18 20.05
C GLU A 40 -0.98 -0.07 19.25
N HIS A 41 -1.13 -0.04 17.93
CA HIS A 41 -0.87 -1.20 17.07
C HIS A 41 0.19 -0.95 15.98
N GLY A 42 0.78 0.24 15.94
CA GLY A 42 1.86 0.56 15.00
C GLY A 42 1.44 0.58 13.53
N PHE A 43 0.15 0.78 13.23
CA PHE A 43 -0.32 0.87 11.86
C PHE A 43 0.30 2.08 11.15
N LYS A 44 0.71 1.89 9.90
CA LYS A 44 1.45 2.88 9.10
C LYS A 44 0.62 3.50 7.98
N MET A 45 -0.57 2.98 7.74
CA MET A 45 -1.39 3.35 6.59
C MET A 45 -2.87 3.37 6.93
N VAL A 46 -3.59 4.28 6.28
CA VAL A 46 -5.05 4.33 6.25
C VAL A 46 -5.52 4.09 4.83
N GLN A 47 -6.47 3.17 4.63
CA GLN A 47 -7.10 2.94 3.33
C GLN A 47 -8.48 3.59 3.29
N LEU A 48 -8.72 4.33 2.22
CA LEU A 48 -10.01 4.91 1.86
C LEU A 48 -10.61 4.11 0.69
N GLN A 49 -11.76 3.50 0.94
CA GLN A 49 -12.43 2.59 0.01
C GLN A 49 -13.77 3.19 -0.42
N ALA A 50 -13.71 4.20 -1.27
CA ALA A 50 -14.89 5.00 -1.65
C ALA A 50 -15.97 4.15 -2.33
N ASN A 51 -15.58 3.20 -3.18
CA ASN A 51 -16.51 2.30 -3.86
C ASN A 51 -17.26 1.39 -2.86
N MET A 52 -16.52 0.74 -1.94
CA MET A 52 -17.12 -0.14 -0.93
C MET A 52 -18.05 0.62 0.04
N HIS A 53 -17.70 1.84 0.38
CA HIS A 53 -18.45 2.67 1.33
C HIS A 53 -19.47 3.60 0.66
N ALA A 54 -19.60 3.53 -0.68
CA ALA A 54 -20.57 4.24 -1.50
C ALA A 54 -20.60 5.77 -1.24
N TYR A 55 -19.44 6.43 -1.38
CA TYR A 55 -19.33 7.88 -1.36
C TYR A 55 -18.44 8.37 -2.50
N ARG A 56 -18.72 9.59 -2.96
CA ARG A 56 -17.84 10.27 -3.92
C ARG A 56 -16.82 11.13 -3.15
N PRO A 57 -15.52 10.98 -3.41
CA PRO A 57 -14.47 11.74 -2.74
C PRO A 57 -14.67 13.24 -2.79
N ASP A 58 -15.01 13.80 -3.95
CA ASP A 58 -15.24 15.23 -4.18
C ASP A 58 -16.49 15.79 -3.46
N ARG A 59 -17.37 14.92 -2.98
CA ARG A 59 -18.61 15.27 -2.25
C ARG A 59 -18.53 14.95 -0.75
N ALA A 60 -17.51 14.23 -0.33
CA ALA A 60 -17.32 13.78 1.05
C ALA A 60 -16.18 14.53 1.77
N LEU A 61 -15.80 15.71 1.29
CA LEU A 61 -14.64 16.45 1.78
C LEU A 61 -14.67 16.67 3.30
N ASP A 62 -15.82 17.10 3.83
CA ASP A 62 -15.96 17.38 5.26
C ASP A 62 -15.90 16.12 6.13
N TRP A 63 -16.28 14.97 5.58
CA TRP A 63 -16.16 13.68 6.27
C TRP A 63 -14.74 13.15 6.29
N LEU A 64 -13.93 13.49 5.27
CA LEU A 64 -12.59 12.96 5.08
C LEU A 64 -11.51 13.85 5.72
N ARG A 65 -11.73 15.17 5.80
CA ARG A 65 -10.76 16.11 6.35
C ARG A 65 -10.27 15.78 7.76
N PRO A 66 -11.13 15.44 8.74
CA PRO A 66 -10.65 15.09 10.09
C PRO A 66 -9.70 13.89 10.08
N ALA A 67 -10.02 12.85 9.30
CA ALA A 67 -9.18 11.67 9.15
C ALA A 67 -7.83 12.01 8.47
N LEU A 68 -7.86 12.84 7.40
CA LEU A 68 -6.64 13.24 6.69
C LEU A 68 -5.75 14.17 7.52
N ARG A 69 -6.31 15.07 8.34
CA ARG A 69 -5.54 15.83 9.32
C ARG A 69 -4.83 14.91 10.31
N LYS A 70 -5.53 13.90 10.82
CA LYS A 70 -4.93 12.91 11.72
C LYS A 70 -3.83 12.11 11.02
N CYS A 71 -4.00 11.74 9.76
CA CYS A 71 -2.94 11.11 8.96
C CYS A 71 -1.71 12.03 8.81
N ALA A 72 -1.94 13.32 8.54
CA ALA A 72 -0.86 14.32 8.46
C ALA A 72 -0.10 14.46 9.78
N ASP A 73 -0.83 14.58 10.90
CA ASP A 73 -0.26 14.73 12.25
C ASP A 73 0.59 13.52 12.67
N LEU A 74 0.21 12.32 12.23
CA LEU A 74 0.86 11.07 12.59
C LEU A 74 1.85 10.54 11.53
N GLY A 75 2.01 11.24 10.40
CA GLY A 75 2.87 10.82 9.30
C GLY A 75 2.42 9.52 8.63
N LEU A 76 1.11 9.25 8.59
CA LEU A 76 0.54 8.05 8.01
C LEU A 76 0.38 8.19 6.50
N LEU A 77 0.62 7.10 5.77
CA LEU A 77 0.27 6.98 4.36
C LEU A 77 -1.25 6.85 4.18
N VAL A 78 -1.76 7.34 3.07
CA VAL A 78 -3.17 7.15 2.71
C VAL A 78 -3.26 6.40 1.39
N LYS A 79 -3.78 5.16 1.43
CA LYS A 79 -4.06 4.37 0.23
C LYS A 79 -5.49 4.64 -0.24
N LEU A 80 -5.62 5.03 -1.49
CA LEU A 80 -6.89 5.30 -2.16
C LEU A 80 -7.22 4.16 -3.10
N HIS A 81 -8.35 3.50 -2.91
CA HIS A 81 -8.85 2.57 -3.92
C HIS A 81 -9.28 3.36 -5.15
N THR A 82 -8.78 2.99 -6.33
CA THR A 82 -9.04 3.71 -7.58
C THR A 82 -9.36 2.76 -8.73
N GLY A 83 -10.12 3.24 -9.71
CA GLY A 83 -10.39 2.53 -10.97
C GLY A 83 -11.81 2.03 -11.16
N ASP A 84 -12.63 1.97 -10.11
CA ASP A 84 -14.02 1.53 -10.19
C ASP A 84 -14.97 2.72 -10.21
N GLY A 85 -15.64 2.96 -11.32
CA GLY A 85 -16.74 3.92 -11.35
C GLY A 85 -17.97 3.40 -10.56
N PRO A 86 -18.82 4.27 -10.05
CA PRO A 86 -18.73 5.74 -10.09
C PRO A 86 -18.03 6.37 -8.87
N TYR A 87 -17.56 5.58 -7.87
CA TYR A 87 -17.11 6.11 -6.59
C TYR A 87 -15.59 6.10 -6.39
N SER A 88 -14.83 5.58 -7.35
CA SER A 88 -13.36 5.46 -7.23
C SER A 88 -12.64 6.08 -8.42
N ILE A 89 -13.19 7.17 -8.95
CA ILE A 89 -12.57 7.94 -10.03
C ILE A 89 -11.36 8.69 -9.43
N PRO A 90 -10.14 8.48 -9.96
CA PRO A 90 -8.93 9.02 -9.34
C PRO A 90 -8.94 10.55 -9.21
N SER A 91 -9.38 11.27 -10.25
CA SER A 91 -9.41 12.74 -10.25
C SER A 91 -10.34 13.35 -9.18
N GLU A 92 -11.32 12.61 -8.67
CA GLU A 92 -12.18 13.09 -7.57
C GLU A 92 -11.43 13.29 -6.24
N TRP A 93 -10.23 12.70 -6.10
CA TRP A 93 -9.37 12.86 -4.93
C TRP A 93 -8.50 14.14 -4.98
N TYR A 94 -8.35 14.79 -6.13
CA TYR A 94 -7.48 15.96 -6.31
C TYR A 94 -7.69 17.08 -5.27
N PRO A 95 -8.92 17.48 -4.91
CA PRO A 95 -9.12 18.54 -3.93
C PRO A 95 -8.44 18.22 -2.59
N LEU A 96 -8.62 16.97 -2.09
CA LEU A 96 -8.03 16.54 -0.83
C LEU A 96 -6.50 16.35 -0.92
N ILE A 97 -6.00 15.80 -2.01
CA ILE A 97 -4.57 15.62 -2.22
C ILE A 97 -3.82 16.95 -2.17
N ARG A 98 -4.36 17.98 -2.80
CA ARG A 98 -3.79 19.33 -2.79
C ARG A 98 -3.93 20.05 -1.45
N GLU A 99 -5.01 19.75 -0.72
CA GLU A 99 -5.24 20.31 0.62
C GLU A 99 -4.27 19.72 1.67
N PHE A 100 -3.78 18.49 1.45
CA PHE A 100 -2.90 17.77 2.38
C PHE A 100 -1.55 17.40 1.75
N PRO A 101 -0.68 18.39 1.44
CA PRO A 101 0.59 18.15 0.75
C PRO A 101 1.61 17.37 1.59
N SER A 102 1.45 17.31 2.91
CA SER A 102 2.28 16.51 3.81
C SER A 102 1.89 15.03 3.91
N VAL A 103 0.71 14.65 3.38
CA VAL A 103 0.25 13.26 3.33
C VAL A 103 0.66 12.64 2.02
N ASN A 104 1.32 11.49 2.05
CA ASN A 104 1.60 10.70 0.85
C ASN A 104 0.40 9.82 0.51
N PHE A 105 -0.11 9.99 -0.71
CA PHE A 105 -1.26 9.25 -1.23
C PHE A 105 -0.81 8.17 -2.21
N ILE A 106 -1.29 6.96 -2.03
CA ILE A 106 -1.03 5.81 -2.90
C ILE A 106 -2.30 5.49 -3.69
N MET A 107 -2.25 5.67 -5.01
CA MET A 107 -3.33 5.28 -5.92
C MET A 107 -3.24 3.77 -6.17
N ALA A 108 -4.11 3.01 -5.53
CA ALA A 108 -4.19 1.56 -5.75
C ALA A 108 -4.61 1.26 -7.19
N HIS A 109 -4.05 0.20 -7.76
CA HIS A 109 -4.43 -0.33 -9.07
C HIS A 109 -4.11 0.58 -10.27
N PHE A 110 -3.31 1.61 -10.10
CA PHE A 110 -3.08 2.62 -11.16
C PHE A 110 -4.38 3.14 -11.82
N GLY A 111 -5.51 3.11 -11.11
CA GLY A 111 -6.81 3.44 -11.69
C GLY A 111 -7.31 2.47 -12.76
N VAL A 112 -6.82 1.23 -12.78
CA VAL A 112 -7.03 0.28 -13.89
C VAL A 112 -8.13 -0.74 -13.63
N GLN A 113 -8.50 -0.98 -12.39
CA GLN A 113 -9.49 -1.97 -12.05
C GLN A 113 -10.71 -1.82 -12.97
N THR A 114 -11.39 -2.68 -13.47
CA THR A 114 -12.54 -2.56 -14.40
C THR A 114 -12.21 -1.91 -15.77
N GLY A 115 -11.29 -2.52 -16.51
CA GLY A 115 -11.09 -2.22 -17.94
C GLY A 115 -10.15 -1.07 -18.28
N GLY A 116 -9.40 -0.55 -17.33
CA GLY A 116 -8.30 0.36 -17.62
C GLY A 116 -8.67 1.78 -18.01
N VAL A 117 -9.93 2.18 -17.81
CA VAL A 117 -10.45 3.46 -18.30
C VAL A 117 -9.80 4.66 -17.65
N TYR A 118 -9.44 4.58 -16.37
CA TYR A 118 -8.94 5.71 -15.60
C TYR A 118 -7.42 5.72 -15.40
N CYS A 119 -6.67 4.83 -16.02
CA CYS A 119 -5.22 4.68 -15.74
C CYS A 119 -4.37 5.93 -16.04
N PHE A 120 -4.81 6.80 -16.94
CA PHE A 120 -4.09 8.03 -17.24
C PHE A 120 -4.28 9.12 -16.19
N GLU A 121 -5.36 9.10 -15.40
CA GLU A 121 -5.56 10.06 -14.33
C GLU A 121 -4.50 9.90 -13.20
N PRO A 122 -4.31 8.71 -12.57
CA PRO A 122 -3.24 8.52 -11.58
C PRO A 122 -1.85 8.76 -12.14
N TYR A 123 -1.60 8.38 -13.39
CA TYR A 123 -0.35 8.67 -14.07
C TYR A 123 -0.06 10.17 -14.10
N GLN A 124 -1.01 10.97 -14.61
CA GLN A 124 -0.86 12.42 -14.66
C GLN A 124 -0.76 13.04 -13.26
N MET A 125 -1.62 12.57 -12.33
CA MET A 125 -1.59 13.02 -10.94
C MET A 125 -0.24 12.77 -10.28
N THR A 126 0.41 11.64 -10.57
CA THR A 126 1.72 11.29 -10.04
C THR A 126 2.82 12.19 -10.59
N LEU A 127 2.72 12.62 -11.86
CA LEU A 127 3.65 13.59 -12.45
C LEU A 127 3.48 14.99 -11.87
N ASP A 128 2.23 15.43 -11.71
CA ASP A 128 1.92 16.81 -11.34
C ASP A 128 1.98 17.06 -9.84
N THR A 129 1.99 16.00 -9.02
CA THR A 129 1.78 16.11 -7.58
C THR A 129 2.86 15.34 -6.80
N PRO A 130 3.70 16.01 -6.01
CA PRO A 130 4.87 15.38 -5.38
C PRO A 130 4.51 14.29 -4.36
N ASN A 131 3.34 14.35 -3.75
CA ASN A 131 2.87 13.43 -2.72
C ASN A 131 1.91 12.34 -3.24
N VAL A 132 1.85 12.09 -4.56
CA VAL A 132 1.09 10.99 -5.16
C VAL A 132 2.02 9.89 -5.64
N TYR A 133 1.65 8.65 -5.37
CA TYR A 133 2.34 7.41 -5.73
C TYR A 133 1.34 6.45 -6.37
N CYS A 134 1.82 5.51 -7.20
CA CYS A 134 0.99 4.52 -7.86
C CYS A 134 1.36 3.10 -7.42
N GLU A 135 0.36 2.26 -7.18
CA GLU A 135 0.52 0.87 -6.80
C GLU A 135 0.03 -0.04 -7.93
N SER A 136 0.81 -1.09 -8.25
CA SER A 136 0.79 -1.82 -9.52
C SER A 136 -0.24 -2.94 -9.65
N SER A 137 -0.96 -3.32 -8.59
CA SER A 137 -1.95 -4.40 -8.70
C SER A 137 -3.02 -4.11 -9.75
N TRP A 138 -3.49 -5.14 -10.42
CA TRP A 138 -4.47 -5.07 -11.52
C TRP A 138 -4.02 -4.26 -12.75
N CYS A 139 -2.80 -3.70 -12.75
CA CYS A 139 -2.30 -2.94 -13.87
C CYS A 139 -1.84 -3.87 -15.01
N LEU A 140 -2.27 -3.58 -16.23
CA LEU A 140 -1.82 -4.33 -17.40
C LEU A 140 -0.33 -4.13 -17.64
N GLN A 141 0.38 -5.18 -18.01
CA GLN A 141 1.82 -5.13 -18.30
C GLN A 141 2.19 -3.98 -19.24
N SER A 142 1.46 -3.79 -20.33
CA SER A 142 1.72 -2.71 -21.29
C SER A 142 1.65 -1.33 -20.66
N ARG A 143 0.76 -1.14 -19.69
CA ARG A 143 0.63 0.12 -18.95
C ARG A 143 1.75 0.32 -17.94
N ILE A 144 2.17 -0.75 -17.26
CA ILE A 144 3.34 -0.69 -16.36
C ILE A 144 4.59 -0.28 -17.15
N VAL A 145 4.83 -0.90 -18.31
CA VAL A 145 5.97 -0.55 -19.20
C VAL A 145 5.87 0.90 -19.66
N GLU A 146 4.68 1.35 -20.06
CA GLU A 146 4.46 2.74 -20.51
C GLU A 146 4.75 3.74 -19.39
N PHE A 147 4.20 3.50 -18.20
CA PHE A 147 4.32 4.42 -17.07
C PHE A 147 5.73 4.43 -16.47
N ALA A 148 6.37 3.28 -16.38
CA ALA A 148 7.73 3.17 -15.85
C ALA A 148 8.79 3.88 -16.74
N LYS A 149 8.49 4.16 -18.01
CA LYS A 149 9.34 4.98 -18.87
C LYS A 149 9.42 6.44 -18.45
N VAL A 150 8.41 6.94 -17.78
CA VAL A 150 8.24 8.38 -17.54
C VAL A 150 8.14 8.71 -16.04
N LEU A 151 7.48 7.88 -15.26
CA LEU A 151 7.36 8.12 -13.82
C LEU A 151 8.72 7.95 -13.13
N PRO A 152 9.04 8.83 -12.17
CA PRO A 152 10.20 8.64 -11.32
C PRO A 152 10.13 7.27 -10.61
N THR A 153 11.25 6.57 -10.53
CA THR A 153 11.32 5.20 -9.97
C THR A 153 10.74 5.09 -8.57
N HIS A 154 10.97 6.09 -7.72
CA HIS A 154 10.45 6.10 -6.34
C HIS A 154 8.93 6.28 -6.23
N LYS A 155 8.23 6.52 -7.35
CA LYS A 155 6.77 6.73 -7.39
C LYS A 155 5.96 5.47 -7.69
N ILE A 156 6.62 4.38 -8.05
CA ILE A 156 5.99 3.10 -8.38
C ILE A 156 6.16 2.13 -7.21
N LEU A 157 5.06 1.54 -6.79
CA LEU A 157 4.99 0.61 -5.67
C LEU A 157 4.38 -0.71 -6.13
N TYR A 158 4.92 -1.81 -5.67
CA TYR A 158 4.33 -3.13 -5.87
C TYR A 158 3.08 -3.30 -4.98
N GLY A 159 2.05 -3.94 -5.54
CA GLY A 159 0.92 -4.47 -4.81
C GLY A 159 0.38 -5.73 -5.45
N SER A 160 -0.18 -6.62 -4.66
CA SER A 160 -0.79 -7.87 -5.13
C SER A 160 -2.30 -7.88 -5.10
N ASP A 161 -2.89 -7.04 -4.25
CA ASP A 161 -4.33 -7.07 -3.94
C ASP A 161 -4.81 -8.49 -3.55
N THR A 162 -4.00 -9.19 -2.77
CA THR A 162 -4.36 -10.50 -2.18
C THR A 162 -5.51 -10.31 -1.18
N PRO A 163 -6.52 -11.21 -1.10
CA PRO A 163 -6.57 -12.57 -1.62
C PRO A 163 -7.20 -12.78 -3.01
N PRO A 164 -7.83 -11.79 -3.69
CA PRO A 164 -8.41 -12.05 -5.03
C PRO A 164 -7.39 -12.58 -6.04
N ASN A 165 -6.12 -12.19 -5.89
CA ASN A 165 -5.05 -12.61 -6.77
C ASN A 165 -3.89 -13.25 -5.99
N GLU A 166 -3.17 -14.12 -6.67
CA GLU A 166 -1.93 -14.71 -6.17
C GLU A 166 -0.79 -13.67 -6.31
N PRO A 167 -0.01 -13.40 -5.22
CA PRO A 167 1.00 -12.35 -5.25
C PRO A 167 2.06 -12.51 -6.34
N GLY A 168 2.49 -13.72 -6.62
CA GLY A 168 3.52 -14.01 -7.62
C GLY A 168 3.12 -13.60 -9.03
N MET A 169 1.83 -13.53 -9.35
CA MET A 169 1.36 -13.07 -10.66
C MET A 169 1.77 -11.62 -10.91
N TRP A 170 1.52 -10.72 -9.96
CA TRP A 170 1.86 -9.31 -10.08
C TRP A 170 3.36 -9.06 -9.96
N LEU A 171 4.07 -9.89 -9.18
CA LEU A 171 5.53 -9.88 -9.13
C LEU A 171 6.14 -10.12 -10.52
N ARG A 172 5.66 -11.15 -11.22
CA ARG A 172 6.12 -11.47 -12.59
C ARG A 172 5.89 -10.33 -13.58
N LEU A 173 4.80 -9.58 -13.42
CA LEU A 173 4.53 -8.43 -14.29
C LEU A 173 5.56 -7.31 -14.11
N LEU A 174 6.05 -7.09 -12.90
CA LEU A 174 7.14 -6.11 -12.67
C LEU A 174 8.51 -6.65 -13.12
N GLU A 175 8.78 -7.95 -12.94
CA GLU A 175 10.02 -8.56 -13.43
C GLU A 175 10.20 -8.43 -14.95
N VAL A 176 9.11 -8.34 -15.70
CA VAL A 176 9.15 -8.10 -17.14
C VAL A 176 9.85 -6.77 -17.51
N LEU A 177 9.84 -5.78 -16.61
CA LEU A 177 10.52 -4.50 -16.84
C LEU A 177 12.05 -4.67 -17.01
N CYS A 178 12.63 -5.75 -16.49
CA CYS A 178 14.04 -6.08 -16.67
C CYS A 178 14.34 -6.71 -18.06
N HIS A 179 13.32 -7.12 -18.81
CA HIS A 179 13.53 -7.63 -20.17
C HIS A 179 13.89 -6.50 -21.15
N GLU A 180 14.45 -6.89 -22.29
CA GLU A 180 14.75 -5.96 -23.38
C GLU A 180 13.47 -5.37 -24.01
N PRO A 181 13.55 -4.15 -24.55
CA PRO A 181 12.47 -3.59 -25.35
C PRO A 181 12.14 -4.48 -26.58
N PRO A 182 10.90 -4.58 -27.03
CA PRO A 182 9.75 -3.77 -26.55
C PRO A 182 9.00 -4.37 -25.34
N GLN A 183 9.41 -5.54 -24.86
CA GLN A 183 8.72 -6.25 -23.77
C GLN A 183 8.94 -5.59 -22.42
N GLY A 184 10.16 -5.12 -22.13
CA GLY A 184 10.58 -4.46 -20.93
C GLY A 184 11.34 -3.17 -21.22
N LEU A 185 12.17 -2.75 -20.26
CA LEU A 185 12.90 -1.48 -20.27
C LEU A 185 14.40 -1.65 -19.95
N ASN A 186 14.91 -2.88 -19.85
CA ASN A 186 16.23 -3.19 -19.31
C ASN A 186 16.48 -2.57 -17.93
N LEU A 187 15.47 -2.54 -17.07
CA LEU A 187 15.67 -2.07 -15.70
C LEU A 187 16.69 -2.96 -14.99
N ASP A 188 17.56 -2.32 -14.22
CA ASP A 188 18.44 -3.02 -13.32
C ASP A 188 17.71 -3.62 -12.11
N GLU A 189 18.38 -4.55 -11.44
CA GLU A 189 17.80 -5.24 -10.30
C GLU A 189 17.53 -4.28 -9.12
N ASP A 190 18.36 -3.27 -8.92
CA ASP A 190 18.19 -2.29 -7.83
C ASP A 190 16.91 -1.47 -8.03
N THR A 191 16.62 -1.05 -9.25
CA THR A 191 15.36 -0.36 -9.59
C THR A 191 14.16 -1.28 -9.42
N LEU A 192 14.28 -2.56 -9.78
CA LEU A 192 13.21 -3.53 -9.55
C LEU A 192 12.95 -3.72 -8.05
N GLU A 193 14.01 -3.85 -7.23
CA GLU A 193 13.88 -3.94 -5.76
C GLU A 193 13.21 -2.71 -5.16
N ASP A 194 13.51 -1.53 -5.70
CA ASP A 194 12.83 -0.30 -5.29
C ASP A 194 11.31 -0.38 -5.52
N TYR A 195 10.87 -0.87 -6.69
CA TYR A 195 9.45 -1.07 -6.96
C TYR A 195 8.83 -2.13 -6.06
N LEU A 196 9.54 -3.24 -5.83
CA LEU A 196 9.02 -4.41 -5.10
C LEU A 196 8.83 -4.16 -3.60
N GLY A 197 9.59 -3.23 -3.02
CA GLY A 197 9.45 -3.00 -1.58
C GLY A 197 10.20 -1.80 -1.02
N ASN A 198 11.40 -1.48 -1.54
CA ASN A 198 12.25 -0.45 -0.94
C ASN A 198 11.62 0.94 -0.94
N ASN A 199 10.87 1.29 -2.00
CA ASN A 199 10.14 2.55 -2.05
C ASN A 199 9.13 2.66 -0.90
N LEU A 200 8.31 1.64 -0.69
CA LEU A 200 7.34 1.63 0.41
C LEU A 200 8.03 1.60 1.77
N ALA A 201 9.10 0.81 1.92
CA ALA A 201 9.86 0.72 3.16
C ALA A 201 10.35 2.10 3.61
N ARG A 202 10.98 2.86 2.70
CA ARG A 202 11.44 4.23 2.97
C ARG A 202 10.28 5.17 3.40
N MET A 203 9.12 5.05 2.74
CA MET A 203 7.94 5.88 3.06
C MET A 203 7.38 5.63 4.46
N ILE A 204 7.53 4.43 5.01
CA ILE A 204 7.05 4.06 6.35
C ILE A 204 8.16 4.01 7.40
N GLY A 205 9.37 4.47 7.04
CA GLY A 205 10.51 4.55 7.95
C GLY A 205 11.11 3.20 8.32
N ILE A 206 11.07 2.24 7.40
CA ILE A 206 11.74 0.93 7.53
C ILE A 206 12.98 0.92 6.63
N GLU A 207 14.12 0.53 7.17
CA GLU A 207 15.33 0.35 6.37
C GLU A 207 15.13 -0.83 5.40
N PRO A 208 15.32 -0.63 4.10
CA PRO A 208 15.26 -1.70 3.12
C PRO A 208 16.25 -2.82 3.43
N THR A 209 15.80 -4.06 3.34
CA THR A 209 16.66 -5.22 3.52
C THR A 209 17.15 -5.68 2.14
N ALA A 210 18.46 -5.86 2.00
CA ALA A 210 19.02 -6.36 0.75
C ALA A 210 18.45 -7.74 0.39
N ARG A 211 18.10 -7.93 -0.88
CA ARG A 211 17.65 -9.22 -1.40
C ARG A 211 18.78 -10.25 -1.29
N PRO A 212 18.51 -11.49 -0.86
CA PRO A 212 19.51 -12.55 -0.90
C PRO A 212 20.05 -12.73 -2.33
N LYS A 213 21.39 -12.70 -2.48
CA LYS A 213 22.05 -12.78 -3.79
C LYS A 213 22.38 -14.21 -4.21
N SER A 214 22.17 -15.18 -3.31
CA SER A 214 22.36 -16.61 -3.60
C SER A 214 21.25 -17.47 -3.03
N VAL A 215 21.15 -18.71 -3.51
CA VAL A 215 20.19 -19.69 -2.97
C VAL A 215 20.50 -20.00 -1.50
N GLU A 216 21.77 -20.03 -1.14
CA GLU A 216 22.23 -20.27 0.25
C GLU A 216 21.82 -19.12 1.17
N GLU A 217 21.99 -17.87 0.73
CA GLU A 217 21.55 -16.68 1.47
C GLU A 217 20.03 -16.66 1.63
N ALA A 218 19.29 -16.98 0.56
CA ALA A 218 17.83 -17.05 0.60
C ALA A 218 17.35 -18.14 1.57
N GLN A 219 17.99 -19.31 1.56
CA GLN A 219 17.69 -20.39 2.51
C GLN A 219 18.04 -20.01 3.95
N ALA A 220 19.18 -19.34 4.18
CA ALA A 220 19.56 -18.84 5.49
C ALA A 220 18.57 -17.77 5.99
N TYR A 221 18.17 -16.84 5.14
CA TYR A 221 17.16 -15.83 5.43
C TYR A 221 15.81 -16.48 5.82
N LEU A 222 15.31 -17.42 5.02
CA LEU A 222 14.06 -18.12 5.29
C LEU A 222 14.13 -18.95 6.58
N LYS A 223 15.25 -19.61 6.82
CA LYS A 223 15.47 -20.40 8.05
C LYS A 223 15.52 -19.52 9.31
N HIS A 224 16.19 -18.37 9.22
CA HIS A 224 16.24 -17.39 10.31
C HIS A 224 14.85 -16.87 10.65
N HIS A 225 14.07 -16.45 9.63
CA HIS A 225 12.74 -15.88 9.82
C HIS A 225 11.67 -16.91 10.19
N ALA A 226 11.79 -18.16 9.73
CA ALA A 226 10.95 -19.26 10.19
C ALA A 226 11.14 -19.54 11.69
N GLY A 227 12.37 -19.46 12.19
CA GLY A 227 12.67 -19.60 13.61
C GLY A 227 12.12 -18.47 14.48
N VAL A 228 12.13 -17.24 13.98
CA VAL A 228 11.53 -16.06 14.63
C VAL A 228 10.02 -16.19 14.69
N SER A 229 9.37 -16.56 13.57
CA SER A 229 7.92 -16.77 13.50
C SER A 229 7.44 -17.87 14.47
N GLN A 230 8.17 -18.96 14.62
CA GLN A 230 7.84 -20.02 15.58
C GLN A 230 7.96 -19.57 17.05
N LYS A 231 8.96 -18.76 17.38
CA LYS A 231 9.11 -18.18 18.74
C LYS A 231 7.96 -17.21 19.07
N HIS A 232 7.57 -16.36 18.13
CA HIS A 232 6.46 -15.44 18.34
C HIS A 232 5.12 -16.17 18.47
N ALA A 233 4.87 -17.22 17.67
CA ALA A 233 3.68 -18.06 17.78
C ALA A 233 3.61 -18.77 19.15
N ALA A 234 4.74 -19.28 19.66
CA ALA A 234 4.81 -19.90 20.98
C ALA A 234 4.51 -18.90 22.12
N ASN A 235 5.07 -17.69 22.03
CA ASN A 235 4.85 -16.64 23.02
C ASN A 235 3.39 -16.13 23.00
N ALA A 236 2.78 -15.98 21.83
CA ALA A 236 1.37 -15.58 21.69
C ALA A 236 0.43 -16.63 22.26
N THR A 237 0.71 -17.91 22.04
CA THR A 237 -0.06 -19.03 22.62
C THR A 237 0.05 -19.03 24.14
N GLN A 238 1.25 -18.80 24.70
CA GLN A 238 1.49 -18.76 26.12
C GLN A 238 0.78 -17.56 26.81
N ALA A 239 0.77 -16.38 26.14
CA ALA A 239 0.04 -15.20 26.62
C ALA A 239 -1.48 -15.40 26.59
N ALA A 240 -2.03 -16.04 25.55
CA ALA A 240 -3.47 -16.35 25.46
C ALA A 240 -3.92 -17.33 26.55
N TYR A 241 -3.08 -18.32 26.92
CA TYR A 241 -3.38 -19.26 28.02
C TYR A 241 -3.22 -18.63 29.41
N ALA A 242 -2.36 -17.62 29.57
CA ALA A 242 -2.17 -16.93 30.85
C ALA A 242 -3.30 -15.95 31.18
N GLY A 243 -4.00 -15.41 30.17
CA GLY A 243 -5.14 -14.49 30.32
C GLY A 243 -6.51 -15.17 30.51
N ALA A 244 -6.57 -16.51 30.43
CA ALA A 244 -7.81 -17.32 30.57
C ALA A 244 -7.95 -18.01 31.95
N ARG A 245 -7.22 -17.55 32.97
CA ARG A 245 -7.36 -18.00 34.36
C ARG A 245 -7.84 -16.90 35.28
#